data_44fae4355bc829b141effd95fb23f111
#
_entry.id   44fae4355bc829b141effd95fb23f111
#
_cell.length_a   1.000
_cell.length_b   1.000
_cell.length_c   1.000
_cell.angle_alpha   90.00
_cell.angle_beta   90.00
_cell.angle_gamma   90.00
#
_symmetry.space_group_name_H-M   'P 1'
#
loop_
_entity.id
_entity.type
_entity.pdbx_description
1 polymer ?
#
loop_
_entity_poly.entity_id
_entity_poly.type
_entity_poly.pdbx_seq_one_letter_code
_entity_poly.pdbx_strand_id
1 'polypeptide(L)'
;EAKKITDAKWLAQGTIYPDRIESLSITGMVIKSHHNVGGLPKEMNLKLCEPLQWLFKDEVRRVGYELGMPERLIKRHPFPGPGLAVRILGDITREKVRILQDADDIYIENMHNYICEDGEVLYDKVWQAGTVLLSTIRSVGVMGDERTYEHPVALRAVTSTDAMSADWAQLPYDFMAKVSNEIINKVKGVNRVCYDISS
;
A
#
# COMPACT_ATOMS: atom_id res chain seq x y z
N GLU A 1 -20.00 1.72 -14.63
CA GLU A 1 -19.63 3.12 -14.90
C GLU A 1 -19.38 3.36 -16.39
N ALA A 2 -18.62 2.51 -17.09
CA ALA A 2 -18.33 2.69 -18.53
C ALA A 2 -19.57 2.88 -19.40
N LYS A 3 -20.71 2.27 -19.07
CA LYS A 3 -21.99 2.46 -19.76
C LYS A 3 -22.58 3.86 -19.63
N LYS A 4 -22.12 4.66 -18.67
CA LYS A 4 -22.57 6.05 -18.44
C LYS A 4 -21.77 7.06 -19.30
N ILE A 5 -20.67 6.63 -19.90
CA ILE A 5 -19.76 7.44 -20.70
C ILE A 5 -19.99 7.09 -22.16
N THR A 6 -20.75 7.89 -22.86
CA THR A 6 -21.23 7.58 -24.23
C THR A 6 -20.21 7.77 -25.33
N ASP A 7 -19.15 8.54 -25.09
CA ASP A 7 -18.09 8.88 -26.06
C ASP A 7 -16.79 8.13 -25.85
N ALA A 8 -16.68 7.32 -24.79
CA ALA A 8 -15.51 6.50 -24.53
C ALA A 8 -15.41 5.37 -25.58
N LYS A 9 -14.26 5.27 -26.24
CA LYS A 9 -13.96 4.24 -27.25
C LYS A 9 -12.94 3.22 -26.78
N TRP A 10 -12.14 3.56 -25.77
CA TRP A 10 -11.02 2.78 -25.29
C TRP A 10 -11.07 2.60 -23.78
N LEU A 11 -10.68 1.41 -23.32
CA LEU A 11 -10.36 1.12 -21.93
C LEU A 11 -8.85 0.96 -21.81
N ALA A 12 -8.20 1.89 -21.11
CA ALA A 12 -6.78 1.77 -20.81
C ALA A 12 -6.58 0.90 -19.56
N GLN A 13 -5.64 -0.04 -19.65
CA GLN A 13 -5.23 -0.89 -18.53
C GLN A 13 -3.71 -0.85 -18.34
N GLY A 14 -3.27 -0.91 -17.09
CA GLY A 14 -1.86 -0.97 -16.71
C GLY A 14 -1.31 -2.39 -16.62
N THR A 15 -1.81 -3.33 -17.43
CA THR A 15 -1.29 -4.69 -17.55
C THR A 15 0.19 -4.65 -17.89
N ILE A 16 1.01 -5.42 -17.17
CA ILE A 16 2.45 -5.58 -17.40
C ILE A 16 2.79 -7.02 -17.81
N TYR A 17 3.99 -7.27 -18.28
CA TYR A 17 4.37 -8.59 -18.79
C TYR A 17 4.25 -9.72 -17.76
N PRO A 18 4.65 -9.57 -16.49
CA PRO A 18 4.41 -10.58 -15.46
C PRO A 18 2.93 -10.98 -15.30
N ASP A 19 1.98 -10.04 -15.41
CA ASP A 19 0.55 -10.35 -15.33
C ASP A 19 0.12 -11.32 -16.41
N ARG A 20 0.71 -11.22 -17.59
CA ARG A 20 0.40 -12.10 -18.74
C ARG A 20 0.97 -13.50 -18.57
N ILE A 21 2.24 -13.62 -18.15
CA ILE A 21 2.90 -14.93 -18.00
C ILE A 21 2.39 -15.70 -16.78
N GLU A 22 2.08 -15.02 -15.68
CA GLU A 22 1.53 -15.64 -14.48
C GLU A 22 0.08 -16.09 -14.66
N SER A 23 -0.66 -15.49 -15.59
CA SER A 23 -2.03 -15.91 -15.94
C SER A 23 -2.08 -17.17 -16.80
N LEU A 24 -0.96 -17.54 -17.43
CA LEU A 24 -0.80 -18.72 -18.26
C LEU A 24 -0.18 -19.88 -17.47
N SER A 25 -0.83 -20.30 -16.38
CA SER A 25 -0.33 -21.48 -15.66
C SER A 25 -0.48 -22.73 -16.54
N ILE A 26 0.55 -23.59 -16.53
CA ILE A 26 0.61 -24.89 -17.25
C ILE A 26 -0.55 -25.82 -16.83
N THR A 27 -1.16 -25.58 -15.69
CA THR A 27 -2.27 -26.40 -15.13
C THR A 27 -3.66 -25.83 -15.42
N GLY A 28 -3.77 -24.71 -16.14
CA GLY A 28 -5.06 -24.08 -16.47
C GLY A 28 -5.80 -23.44 -15.29
N MET A 29 -5.20 -23.43 -14.10
CA MET A 29 -5.76 -22.71 -12.95
C MET A 29 -5.31 -21.25 -12.97
N VAL A 30 -6.27 -20.32 -12.92
CA VAL A 30 -6.01 -18.87 -12.82
C VAL A 30 -5.45 -18.58 -11.44
N ILE A 31 -4.14 -18.36 -11.34
CA ILE A 31 -3.45 -18.10 -10.06
C ILE A 31 -3.73 -16.70 -9.52
N LYS A 32 -3.97 -15.71 -10.41
CA LYS A 32 -4.25 -14.31 -10.03
C LYS A 32 -5.44 -13.74 -10.80
N SER A 33 -6.63 -13.87 -10.21
CA SER A 33 -7.88 -13.34 -10.81
C SER A 33 -8.02 -11.82 -10.73
N HIS A 34 -7.21 -11.13 -9.91
CA HIS A 34 -7.33 -9.70 -9.62
C HIS A 34 -6.56 -8.79 -10.58
N HIS A 35 -5.77 -9.34 -11.51
CA HIS A 35 -5.04 -8.56 -12.52
C HIS A 35 -5.82 -8.33 -13.81
N ASN A 36 -7.11 -8.69 -13.86
CA ASN A 36 -8.02 -8.56 -15.00
C ASN A 36 -7.54 -9.22 -16.33
N VAL A 37 -6.51 -10.04 -16.29
CA VAL A 37 -6.09 -10.80 -17.46
C VAL A 37 -7.09 -11.93 -17.66
N GLY A 38 -7.90 -11.83 -18.72
CA GLY A 38 -9.00 -12.76 -19.01
C GLY A 38 -10.28 -12.54 -18.19
N GLY A 39 -10.31 -11.56 -17.27
CA GLY A 39 -11.47 -11.23 -16.43
C GLY A 39 -12.45 -10.21 -17.01
N LEU A 40 -12.13 -9.62 -18.16
CA LEU A 40 -13.01 -8.67 -18.82
C LEU A 40 -14.19 -9.39 -19.51
N PRO A 41 -15.38 -8.75 -19.56
CA PRO A 41 -16.52 -9.29 -20.30
C PRO A 41 -16.17 -9.58 -21.76
N LYS A 42 -16.58 -10.72 -22.28
CA LYS A 42 -16.35 -11.09 -23.69
C LYS A 42 -16.99 -10.10 -24.68
N GLU A 43 -18.12 -9.52 -24.28
CA GLU A 43 -18.82 -8.47 -25.02
C GLU A 43 -18.59 -7.13 -24.34
N MET A 44 -17.68 -6.35 -24.88
CA MET A 44 -17.37 -5.00 -24.39
C MET A 44 -17.33 -4.04 -25.58
N ASN A 45 -18.07 -2.93 -25.46
CA ASN A 45 -18.10 -1.89 -26.51
C ASN A 45 -16.84 -1.01 -26.56
N LEU A 46 -15.86 -1.26 -25.69
CA LEU A 46 -14.62 -0.53 -25.60
C LEU A 46 -13.47 -1.36 -26.18
N LYS A 47 -12.59 -0.72 -26.94
CA LYS A 47 -11.33 -1.31 -27.36
C LYS A 47 -10.35 -1.30 -26.20
N LEU A 48 -9.57 -2.36 -26.03
CA LEU A 48 -8.55 -2.44 -25.00
C LEU A 48 -7.27 -1.74 -25.44
N CYS A 49 -6.67 -0.96 -24.53
CA CYS A 49 -5.38 -0.29 -24.70
C CYS A 49 -4.46 -0.68 -23.54
N GLU A 50 -3.44 -1.48 -23.81
CA GLU A 50 -2.49 -2.01 -22.82
C GLU A 50 -1.05 -1.64 -23.22
N PRO A 51 -0.65 -0.39 -23.06
CA PRO A 51 0.64 0.11 -23.57
C PRO A 51 1.85 -0.51 -22.87
N LEU A 52 1.67 -1.06 -21.66
CA LEU A 52 2.74 -1.60 -20.82
C LEU A 52 2.84 -3.13 -20.86
N GLN A 53 2.01 -3.81 -21.64
CA GLN A 53 1.82 -5.27 -21.58
C GLN A 53 3.06 -6.12 -21.89
N TRP A 54 4.12 -5.53 -22.43
CA TRP A 54 5.39 -6.20 -22.76
C TRP A 54 6.55 -5.76 -21.89
N LEU A 55 6.30 -4.92 -20.86
CA LEU A 55 7.31 -4.38 -19.98
C LEU A 55 7.30 -5.08 -18.62
N PHE A 56 8.48 -5.28 -18.05
CA PHE A 56 8.64 -5.62 -16.65
C PHE A 56 8.47 -4.39 -15.77
N LYS A 57 8.25 -4.59 -14.46
CA LYS A 57 7.96 -3.52 -13.51
C LYS A 57 9.06 -2.45 -13.41
N ASP A 58 10.33 -2.88 -13.48
CA ASP A 58 11.49 -1.99 -13.50
C ASP A 58 11.55 -1.15 -14.78
N GLU A 59 11.19 -1.73 -15.93
CA GLU A 59 11.09 -1.02 -17.19
C GLU A 59 9.96 0.01 -17.18
N VAL A 60 8.80 -0.35 -16.62
CA VAL A 60 7.68 0.61 -16.42
C VAL A 60 8.12 1.78 -15.55
N ARG A 61 8.91 1.53 -14.49
CA ARG A 61 9.46 2.61 -13.65
C ARG A 61 10.40 3.52 -14.45
N ARG A 62 11.28 2.95 -15.28
CA ARG A 62 12.16 3.75 -16.17
C ARG A 62 11.34 4.61 -17.14
N VAL A 63 10.30 4.06 -17.74
CA VAL A 63 9.37 4.84 -18.57
C VAL A 63 8.72 5.98 -17.78
N GLY A 64 8.34 5.72 -16.52
CA GLY A 64 7.82 6.75 -15.62
C GLY A 64 8.81 7.91 -15.40
N TYR A 65 10.09 7.61 -15.18
CA TYR A 65 11.12 8.64 -15.06
C TYR A 65 11.29 9.45 -16.35
N GLU A 66 11.34 8.80 -17.51
CA GLU A 66 11.44 9.47 -18.81
C GLU A 66 10.23 10.38 -19.11
N LEU A 67 9.05 10.01 -18.61
CA LEU A 67 7.84 10.82 -18.71
C LEU A 67 7.77 11.96 -17.68
N GLY A 68 8.79 12.12 -16.84
CA GLY A 68 8.84 13.15 -15.80
C GLY A 68 7.85 12.96 -14.65
N MET A 69 7.43 11.72 -14.37
CA MET A 69 6.56 11.43 -13.23
C MET A 69 7.29 11.71 -11.91
N PRO A 70 6.59 12.24 -10.89
CA PRO A 70 7.19 12.43 -9.58
C PRO A 70 7.76 11.14 -9.00
N GLU A 71 8.98 11.20 -8.49
CA GLU A 71 9.72 10.04 -7.97
C GLU A 71 8.93 9.29 -6.89
N ARG A 72 8.21 10.00 -6.01
CA ARG A 72 7.35 9.42 -4.98
C ARG A 72 6.25 8.50 -5.53
N LEU A 73 5.79 8.71 -6.77
CA LEU A 73 4.81 7.84 -7.42
C LEU A 73 5.49 6.61 -8.02
N ILE A 74 6.68 6.78 -8.61
CA ILE A 74 7.46 5.73 -9.25
C ILE A 74 8.00 4.74 -8.20
N LYS A 75 8.54 5.26 -7.09
CA LYS A 75 9.10 4.48 -5.97
C LYS A 75 8.06 3.97 -4.97
N ARG A 76 6.77 4.22 -5.20
CA ARG A 76 5.73 3.79 -4.27
C ARG A 76 5.83 2.28 -3.97
N HIS A 77 5.75 1.93 -2.69
CA HIS A 77 5.74 0.54 -2.23
C HIS A 77 4.58 -0.25 -2.87
N PRO A 78 4.79 -1.55 -3.17
CA PRO A 78 3.74 -2.37 -3.75
C PRO A 78 2.63 -2.63 -2.72
N PHE A 79 1.38 -2.39 -3.13
CA PHE A 79 0.18 -2.77 -2.38
C PHE A 79 -0.83 -3.42 -3.33
N PRO A 80 -1.69 -4.33 -2.83
CA PRO A 80 -2.83 -4.82 -3.61
C PRO A 80 -3.71 -3.65 -4.08
N GLY A 81 -4.52 -3.85 -5.13
CA GLY A 81 -5.42 -2.82 -5.64
C GLY A 81 -6.27 -2.12 -4.57
N PRO A 82 -6.93 -2.84 -3.64
CA PRO A 82 -7.67 -2.23 -2.52
C PRO A 82 -6.79 -1.85 -1.32
N GLY A 83 -5.54 -1.42 -1.53
CA GLY A 83 -4.49 -1.28 -0.55
C GLY A 83 -4.82 -0.55 0.75
N LEU A 84 -5.74 0.43 0.71
CA LEU A 84 -6.22 1.10 1.92
C LEU A 84 -7.29 0.25 2.65
N ALA A 85 -8.26 -0.27 1.90
CA ALA A 85 -9.41 -0.99 2.48
C ALA A 85 -8.99 -2.28 3.20
N VAL A 86 -8.04 -3.05 2.66
CA VAL A 86 -7.54 -4.28 3.29
C VAL A 86 -6.77 -4.03 4.59
N ARG A 87 -6.39 -2.80 4.86
CA ARG A 87 -5.70 -2.38 6.07
C ARG A 87 -6.64 -1.84 7.17
N ILE A 88 -7.95 -1.97 6.98
CA ILE A 88 -8.97 -1.69 7.99
C ILE A 88 -9.61 -3.02 8.40
N LEU A 89 -9.38 -3.48 9.62
CA LEU A 89 -9.99 -4.69 10.13
C LEU A 89 -11.44 -4.41 10.55
N GLY A 90 -12.39 -5.06 9.88
CA GLY A 90 -13.83 -4.91 10.10
C GLY A 90 -14.52 -4.08 9.00
N ASP A 91 -15.62 -3.44 9.35
CA ASP A 91 -16.38 -2.60 8.44
C ASP A 91 -15.62 -1.32 8.05
N ILE A 92 -15.81 -0.88 6.82
CA ILE A 92 -15.13 0.30 6.26
C ILE A 92 -16.08 1.50 6.36
N THR A 93 -15.69 2.51 7.13
CA THR A 93 -16.40 3.78 7.25
C THR A 93 -15.51 4.94 6.83
N ARG A 94 -16.10 6.08 6.52
CA ARG A 94 -15.35 7.30 6.18
C ARG A 94 -14.41 7.74 7.31
N GLU A 95 -14.85 7.60 8.56
CA GLU A 95 -14.06 7.93 9.74
C GLU A 95 -12.82 7.03 9.84
N LYS A 96 -13.00 5.71 9.75
CA LYS A 96 -11.91 4.73 9.81
C LYS A 96 -10.90 4.89 8.65
N VAL A 97 -11.41 5.20 7.46
CA VAL A 97 -10.55 5.51 6.30
C VAL A 97 -9.69 6.73 6.60
N ARG A 98 -10.26 7.79 7.17
CA ARG A 98 -9.52 9.00 7.52
C ARG A 98 -8.47 8.73 8.60
N ILE A 99 -8.84 8.03 9.69
CA ILE A 99 -7.91 7.63 10.74
C ILE A 99 -6.72 6.87 10.16
N LEU A 100 -6.98 5.90 9.29
CA LEU A 100 -5.91 5.13 8.66
C LEU A 100 -5.05 6.00 7.74
N GLN A 101 -5.65 6.89 6.94
CA GLN A 101 -4.91 7.80 6.06
C GLN A 101 -4.00 8.73 6.86
N ASP A 102 -4.52 9.35 7.92
CA ASP A 102 -3.76 10.28 8.74
C ASP A 102 -2.59 9.56 9.47
N ALA A 103 -2.80 8.34 9.96
CA ALA A 103 -1.75 7.53 10.59
C ALA A 103 -0.71 7.03 9.57
N ASP A 104 -1.13 6.60 8.40
CA ASP A 104 -0.27 6.12 7.32
C ASP A 104 0.60 7.26 6.77
N ASP A 105 0.04 8.46 6.61
CA ASP A 105 0.75 9.65 6.15
C ASP A 105 1.89 10.02 7.10
N ILE A 106 1.62 10.07 8.41
CA ILE A 106 2.66 10.30 9.42
C ILE A 106 3.76 9.24 9.35
N TYR A 107 3.40 7.98 9.23
CA TYR A 107 4.37 6.89 9.18
C TYR A 107 5.26 6.97 7.95
N ILE A 108 4.68 7.09 6.78
CA ILE A 108 5.40 7.13 5.50
C ILE A 108 6.24 8.41 5.36
N GLU A 109 5.71 9.57 5.77
CA GLU A 109 6.46 10.83 5.75
C GLU A 109 7.69 10.76 6.68
N ASN A 110 7.55 10.18 7.87
CA ASN A 110 8.69 9.97 8.74
C ASN A 110 9.72 9.00 8.14
N MET A 111 9.31 7.96 7.40
CA MET A 111 10.23 7.06 6.70
C MET A 111 11.03 7.79 5.62
N HIS A 112 10.39 8.69 4.87
CA HIS A 112 11.07 9.50 3.85
C HIS A 112 12.08 10.50 4.45
N ASN A 113 11.82 10.96 5.67
CA ASN A 113 12.66 11.96 6.35
C ASN A 113 13.72 11.35 7.28
N TYR A 114 13.73 10.03 7.45
CA TYR A 114 14.70 9.34 8.30
C TYR A 114 15.88 8.86 7.49
N ILE A 115 17.07 9.37 7.84
CA ILE A 115 18.35 8.94 7.25
C ILE A 115 18.97 7.90 8.18
N CYS A 116 19.23 6.71 7.67
CA CYS A 116 19.88 5.62 8.39
C CYS A 116 21.37 5.91 8.61
N GLU A 117 22.03 5.16 9.48
CA GLU A 117 23.46 5.30 9.80
C GLU A 117 24.37 5.17 8.56
N ASP A 118 23.94 4.39 7.57
CA ASP A 118 24.64 4.21 6.27
C ASP A 118 24.39 5.36 5.28
N GLY A 119 23.59 6.36 5.64
CA GLY A 119 23.25 7.51 4.81
C GLY A 119 22.07 7.29 3.85
N GLU A 120 21.46 6.11 3.86
CA GLU A 120 20.30 5.82 3.02
C GLU A 120 18.98 6.24 3.69
N VAL A 121 17.98 6.58 2.88
CA VAL A 121 16.61 6.90 3.35
C VAL A 121 15.92 5.61 3.78
N LEU A 122 15.33 5.59 4.97
CA LEU A 122 14.67 4.40 5.53
C LEU A 122 13.57 3.86 4.61
N TYR A 123 12.82 4.74 3.93
CA TYR A 123 11.79 4.35 2.97
C TYR A 123 12.34 3.49 1.84
N ASP A 124 13.51 3.81 1.31
CA ASP A 124 14.13 3.09 0.20
C ASP A 124 14.70 1.71 0.61
N LYS A 125 14.96 1.50 1.91
CA LYS A 125 15.44 0.23 2.47
C LYS A 125 14.33 -0.80 2.73
N VAL A 126 13.08 -0.37 2.71
CA VAL A 126 11.91 -1.20 3.01
C VAL A 126 11.17 -1.50 1.71
N TRP A 127 10.84 -2.78 1.49
CA TRP A 127 10.12 -3.20 0.29
C TRP A 127 8.63 -2.80 0.32
N GLN A 128 7.99 -2.92 1.51
CA GLN A 128 6.61 -2.50 1.74
C GLN A 128 6.47 -1.98 3.17
N ALA A 129 5.86 -0.83 3.32
CA ALA A 129 5.47 -0.29 4.63
C ALA A 129 4.06 0.28 4.58
N GLY A 130 3.36 0.20 5.70
CA GLY A 130 2.04 0.79 5.86
C GLY A 130 1.47 0.58 7.25
N THR A 131 0.43 1.32 7.55
CA THR A 131 -0.30 1.24 8.81
C THR A 131 -1.57 0.40 8.64
N VAL A 132 -1.91 -0.41 9.63
CA VAL A 132 -3.13 -1.21 9.70
C VAL A 132 -3.99 -0.71 10.86
N LEU A 133 -5.25 -0.37 10.61
CA LEU A 133 -6.19 0.03 11.65
C LEU A 133 -6.91 -1.21 12.23
N LEU A 134 -6.69 -1.46 13.52
CA LEU A 134 -7.31 -2.56 14.26
C LEU A 134 -8.69 -2.13 14.80
N SER A 135 -9.61 -1.79 13.89
CA SER A 135 -10.85 -1.10 14.24
C SER A 135 -11.90 -1.99 14.95
N THR A 136 -11.65 -3.29 15.05
CA THR A 136 -12.53 -4.24 15.76
C THR A 136 -12.27 -4.29 17.24
N ILE A 137 -11.19 -3.69 17.73
CA ILE A 137 -10.82 -3.63 19.15
C ILE A 137 -10.66 -2.19 19.62
N ARG A 138 -10.74 -2.01 20.94
CA ARG A 138 -10.45 -0.75 21.62
C ARG A 138 -9.34 -0.98 22.63
N SER A 139 -8.45 -0.02 22.75
CA SER A 139 -7.42 0.00 23.77
C SER A 139 -7.66 1.14 24.75
N VAL A 140 -7.19 0.95 25.97
CA VAL A 140 -7.18 2.01 27.00
C VAL A 140 -5.89 2.81 26.84
N GLY A 141 -6.03 4.13 26.70
CA GLY A 141 -4.92 5.08 26.74
C GLY A 141 -5.18 6.16 27.77
N VAL A 142 -4.17 6.93 28.07
CA VAL A 142 -4.27 8.13 28.90
C VAL A 142 -3.77 9.30 28.07
N MET A 143 -4.61 10.30 27.88
CA MET A 143 -4.25 11.56 27.23
C MET A 143 -4.56 12.71 28.20
N GLY A 144 -3.48 13.33 28.71
CA GLY A 144 -3.62 14.25 29.83
C GLY A 144 -4.10 13.51 31.06
N ASP A 145 -5.16 14.02 31.71
CA ASP A 145 -5.77 13.42 32.91
C ASP A 145 -6.97 12.50 32.61
N GLU A 146 -7.29 12.28 31.33
CA GLU A 146 -8.46 11.50 30.92
C GLU A 146 -8.08 10.13 30.32
N ARG A 147 -8.90 9.12 30.65
CA ARG A 147 -8.82 7.81 29.98
C ARG A 147 -9.50 7.88 28.63
N THR A 148 -8.80 7.39 27.61
CA THR A 148 -9.34 7.27 26.27
C THR A 148 -9.56 5.80 25.90
N TYR A 149 -10.61 5.55 25.09
CA TYR A 149 -10.96 4.22 24.57
C TYR A 149 -10.99 4.29 23.06
N GLU A 150 -9.81 4.19 22.46
CA GLU A 150 -9.64 4.40 21.02
C GLU A 150 -9.07 3.15 20.35
N HIS A 151 -8.91 3.21 19.03
CA HIS A 151 -8.36 2.10 18.27
C HIS A 151 -6.83 2.03 18.37
N PRO A 152 -6.25 0.82 18.43
CA PRO A 152 -4.84 0.63 18.13
C PRO A 152 -4.61 0.63 16.63
N VAL A 153 -3.41 1.03 16.22
CA VAL A 153 -2.88 0.82 14.89
C VAL A 153 -1.63 -0.05 14.95
N ALA A 154 -1.41 -0.87 13.92
CA ALA A 154 -0.20 -1.64 13.75
C ALA A 154 0.60 -1.06 12.60
N LEU A 155 1.85 -0.69 12.85
CA LEU A 155 2.83 -0.38 11.81
C LEU A 155 3.36 -1.70 11.25
N ARG A 156 3.45 -1.79 9.95
CA ARG A 156 4.06 -2.93 9.25
C ARG A 156 5.13 -2.41 8.31
N ALA A 157 6.29 -3.04 8.35
CA ALA A 157 7.35 -2.86 7.37
C ALA A 157 7.98 -4.21 7.05
N VAL A 158 8.17 -4.46 5.77
CA VAL A 158 8.68 -5.74 5.25
C VAL A 158 9.85 -5.47 4.33
N THR A 159 10.91 -6.24 4.49
CA THR A 159 12.03 -6.34 3.56
C THR A 159 11.87 -7.56 2.67
N SER A 160 12.31 -7.47 1.42
CA SER A 160 12.35 -8.59 0.49
C SER A 160 13.44 -8.33 -0.54
N THR A 161 14.25 -9.36 -0.83
CA THR A 161 15.28 -9.28 -1.87
C THR A 161 14.80 -9.80 -3.22
N ASP A 162 13.85 -10.72 -3.23
CA ASP A 162 13.37 -11.42 -4.43
C ASP A 162 11.85 -11.36 -4.64
N ALA A 163 11.13 -10.60 -3.82
CA ALA A 163 9.67 -10.52 -3.76
C ALA A 163 8.96 -11.87 -3.44
N MET A 164 9.72 -12.91 -3.13
CA MET A 164 9.21 -14.24 -2.78
C MET A 164 9.48 -14.59 -1.32
N SER A 165 10.64 -14.19 -0.81
CA SER A 165 10.99 -14.24 0.61
C SER A 165 10.77 -12.87 1.24
N ALA A 166 10.00 -12.80 2.30
CA ALA A 166 9.73 -11.57 3.02
C ALA A 166 10.05 -11.77 4.49
N ASP A 167 10.66 -10.75 5.09
CA ASP A 167 10.88 -10.69 6.53
C ASP A 167 10.46 -9.32 7.06
N TRP A 168 10.15 -9.23 8.35
CA TRP A 168 9.85 -7.94 8.96
C TRP A 168 11.10 -7.05 9.01
N ALA A 169 10.95 -5.76 8.75
CA ALA A 169 12.05 -4.81 8.79
C ALA A 169 12.40 -4.44 10.23
N GLN A 170 13.68 -4.49 10.60
CA GLN A 170 14.15 -4.02 11.91
C GLN A 170 14.26 -2.49 11.88
N LEU A 171 13.17 -1.81 12.23
CA LEU A 171 13.15 -0.35 12.29
C LEU A 171 13.91 0.19 13.50
N PRO A 172 14.62 1.33 13.38
CA PRO A 172 15.29 1.97 14.50
C PRO A 172 14.33 2.33 15.65
N TYR A 173 14.75 2.13 16.89
CA TYR A 173 13.89 2.37 18.06
C TYR A 173 13.49 3.85 18.21
N ASP A 174 14.40 4.78 17.95
CA ASP A 174 14.16 6.21 17.96
C ASP A 174 13.13 6.62 16.90
N PHE A 175 13.23 6.04 15.71
CA PHE A 175 12.23 6.21 14.66
C PHE A 175 10.84 5.72 15.11
N MET A 176 10.76 4.49 15.65
CA MET A 176 9.48 3.94 16.14
C MET A 176 8.89 4.77 17.26
N ALA A 177 9.71 5.24 18.20
CA ALA A 177 9.29 6.10 19.29
C ALA A 177 8.72 7.43 18.78
N LYS A 178 9.41 8.07 17.82
CA LYS A 178 8.96 9.31 17.19
C LYS A 178 7.61 9.13 16.50
N VAL A 179 7.50 8.13 15.62
CA VAL A 179 6.27 7.85 14.86
C VAL A 179 5.10 7.54 15.78
N SER A 180 5.32 6.70 16.80
CA SER A 180 4.31 6.35 17.78
C SER A 180 3.78 7.60 18.50
N ASN A 181 4.66 8.47 18.98
CA ASN A 181 4.29 9.71 19.64
C ASN A 181 3.51 10.65 18.70
N GLU A 182 3.94 10.78 17.45
CA GLU A 182 3.26 11.65 16.50
C GLU A 182 1.86 11.13 16.15
N ILE A 183 1.70 9.83 15.91
CA ILE A 183 0.39 9.22 15.60
C ILE A 183 -0.56 9.43 16.78
N ILE A 184 -0.15 9.07 18.01
CA ILE A 184 -1.02 9.18 19.20
C ILE A 184 -1.44 10.63 19.44
N ASN A 185 -0.56 11.60 19.23
CA ASN A 185 -0.84 13.00 19.50
C ASN A 185 -1.63 13.71 18.40
N LYS A 186 -1.49 13.28 17.14
CA LYS A 186 -2.05 14.00 15.99
C LYS A 186 -3.30 13.31 15.40
N VAL A 187 -3.41 11.99 15.52
CA VAL A 187 -4.50 11.21 14.91
C VAL A 187 -5.60 10.95 15.94
N LYS A 188 -6.71 11.67 15.82
CA LYS A 188 -7.89 11.40 16.65
C LYS A 188 -8.45 10.01 16.36
N GLY A 189 -8.76 9.26 17.41
CA GLY A 189 -9.28 7.89 17.30
C GLY A 189 -8.20 6.81 17.42
N VAL A 190 -6.94 7.20 17.66
CA VAL A 190 -5.82 6.28 17.92
C VAL A 190 -5.16 6.63 19.26
N ASN A 191 -4.99 5.63 20.14
CA ASN A 191 -4.29 5.80 21.41
C ASN A 191 -3.21 4.74 21.65
N ARG A 192 -2.92 3.89 20.65
CA ARG A 192 -1.88 2.86 20.76
C ARG A 192 -1.30 2.55 19.40
N VAL A 193 0.02 2.43 19.38
CA VAL A 193 0.77 1.97 18.21
C VAL A 193 1.48 0.67 18.56
N CYS A 194 1.33 -0.34 17.71
CA CYS A 194 2.02 -1.62 17.76
C CYS A 194 2.92 -1.75 16.54
N TYR A 195 3.89 -2.66 16.57
CA TYR A 195 4.67 -3.03 15.41
C TYR A 195 4.47 -4.52 15.10
N ASP A 196 4.13 -4.83 13.84
CA ASP A 196 3.96 -6.21 13.37
C ASP A 196 5.32 -6.79 13.00
N ILE A 197 5.78 -7.78 13.78
CA ILE A 197 7.05 -8.50 13.60
C ILE A 197 6.86 -9.85 12.91
N SER A 198 5.77 -10.03 12.21
CA SER A 198 5.49 -11.24 11.41
C SER A 198 5.63 -10.98 9.92
N SER A 199 6.02 -11.99 9.17
CA SER A 199 6.21 -11.98 7.72
C SER A 199 5.24 -12.93 7.01
#